data_6885b57bca73cd8f599a6706d1243d05
#
_entry.id   6885b57bca73cd8f599a6706d1243d05
#
_cell.length_a   1.000
_cell.length_b   1.000
_cell.length_c   1.000
_cell.angle_alpha   90.00
_cell.angle_beta   90.00
_cell.angle_gamma   90.00
#
_symmetry.space_group_name_H-M   'P 1'
#
loop_
_entity.id
_entity.type
_entity.pdbx_description
1 polymer ?
#
loop_
_entity_poly.entity_id
_entity_poly.type
_entity_poly.pdbx_seq_one_letter_code
_entity_poly.pdbx_strand_id
1 'polypeptide(L)'
;MHERRTPVRTLETMNDNASSDIQGIVTDLLNGRPYSHRQDVDSSVAAVITVQEDLRFFDSTFEAVLRQRILPGTIVVADCARRVSQPMQLTFDVIPSPAGVITTMPENKTVRVILVGADHAVSFADAVRSAIAQFDIGAEVRALWMLHDDSRPADDSCLEAMLDAWKNTPMASLLGAKQLDWPGRGLHDVGMYADGHKVVSLVVDGEPDQEQYDGRSDVFAVSLAGALVPLATLKAWDGIDPWFGTFGESRDFCRRICLGGGRVVVVPQARIAHARARFEGLRLRNGHAVDDDAEPADSYLAVREAQLKYAYTDVHRTWWPLLWLWSIVLALGLGVRCLAAKQPYRACCELTLPWRALPGLRGAWRARARIRRQGKVSAKALPTLQAGPPPKRQVGGPLGY
;
A
#
# COMPACT_ATOMS: atom_id res chain seq x y z
N MET A 1 -0.64 -26.56 -32.48
CA MET A 1 -0.75 -27.35 -31.24
C MET A 1 -1.33 -26.40 -30.21
N HIS A 2 -2.65 -26.46 -30.01
CA HIS A 2 -3.40 -25.56 -29.09
C HIS A 2 -3.35 -26.17 -27.68
N GLU A 3 -2.57 -25.60 -26.79
CA GLU A 3 -2.67 -25.92 -25.37
C GLU A 3 -3.88 -25.20 -24.77
N ARG A 4 -4.81 -26.01 -24.30
CA ARG A 4 -6.02 -25.56 -23.61
C ARG A 4 -5.64 -25.00 -22.25
N ARG A 5 -5.90 -23.72 -22.05
CA ARG A 5 -5.92 -23.12 -20.70
C ARG A 5 -7.03 -23.78 -19.90
N THR A 6 -6.67 -24.36 -18.77
CA THR A 6 -7.62 -24.91 -17.79
C THR A 6 -8.47 -23.77 -17.25
N PRO A 7 -9.80 -23.89 -17.23
CA PRO A 7 -10.65 -22.82 -16.70
C PRO A 7 -10.46 -22.70 -15.19
N VAL A 8 -10.19 -21.49 -14.72
CA VAL A 8 -10.32 -21.11 -13.33
C VAL A 8 -11.75 -21.40 -12.89
N ARG A 9 -11.90 -22.22 -11.87
CA ARG A 9 -13.18 -22.62 -11.30
C ARG A 9 -13.95 -21.37 -10.90
N THR A 10 -15.04 -21.14 -11.55
CA THR A 10 -16.03 -20.08 -11.33
C THR A 10 -16.43 -20.08 -9.85
N LEU A 11 -16.27 -18.93 -9.19
CA LEU A 11 -16.93 -18.60 -7.93
C LEU A 11 -18.42 -18.34 -8.23
N GLU A 12 -19.14 -19.38 -8.58
CA GLU A 12 -20.59 -19.33 -8.70
C GLU A 12 -21.23 -19.62 -7.34
N THR A 13 -22.17 -18.76 -7.03
CA THR A 13 -23.11 -18.81 -5.91
C THR A 13 -22.57 -18.45 -4.53
N MET A 14 -22.24 -17.18 -4.34
CA MET A 14 -22.50 -16.51 -3.08
C MET A 14 -23.74 -15.63 -3.24
N ASN A 15 -24.67 -15.88 -2.35
CA ASN A 15 -25.97 -15.30 -2.15
C ASN A 15 -26.05 -13.79 -2.51
N ASP A 16 -26.89 -13.40 -3.47
CA ASP A 16 -27.13 -12.01 -3.93
C ASP A 16 -27.80 -11.10 -2.87
N ASN A 17 -27.86 -11.52 -1.62
CA ASN A 17 -28.39 -10.76 -0.48
C ASN A 17 -27.36 -10.57 0.65
N ALA A 18 -26.07 -10.78 0.42
CA ALA A 18 -25.05 -10.50 1.43
C ALA A 18 -24.81 -9.00 1.52
N SER A 19 -25.36 -8.41 2.54
CA SER A 19 -25.01 -7.16 3.23
C SER A 19 -23.98 -6.28 2.51
N SER A 20 -24.44 -5.28 1.78
CA SER A 20 -23.61 -4.14 1.33
C SER A 20 -23.17 -3.25 2.52
N ASP A 21 -23.31 -3.73 3.75
CA ASP A 21 -23.06 -3.02 4.99
C ASP A 21 -21.74 -3.51 5.62
N ILE A 22 -20.75 -2.64 5.60
CA ILE A 22 -19.43 -2.86 6.20
C ILE A 22 -19.54 -3.16 7.70
N GLN A 23 -20.54 -2.60 8.39
CA GLN A 23 -20.82 -2.84 9.79
C GLN A 23 -21.29 -4.28 10.03
N GLY A 24 -22.16 -4.79 9.18
CA GLY A 24 -22.62 -6.19 9.24
C GLY A 24 -21.47 -7.14 9.10
N ILE A 25 -20.62 -6.98 8.08
CA ILE A 25 -19.43 -7.80 7.85
C ILE A 25 -18.51 -7.81 9.08
N VAL A 26 -18.17 -6.64 9.60
CA VAL A 26 -17.31 -6.52 10.79
C VAL A 26 -17.94 -7.22 11.99
N THR A 27 -19.22 -7.01 12.24
CA THR A 27 -19.95 -7.62 13.38
C THR A 27 -20.00 -9.13 13.24
N ASP A 28 -20.29 -9.66 12.06
CA ASP A 28 -20.37 -11.09 11.80
C ASP A 28 -19.02 -11.78 11.99
N LEU A 29 -17.95 -11.17 11.49
CA LEU A 29 -16.59 -11.69 11.66
C LEU A 29 -16.13 -11.63 13.12
N LEU A 30 -16.51 -10.60 13.89
CA LEU A 30 -16.21 -10.54 15.32
C LEU A 30 -16.99 -11.61 16.11
N ASN A 31 -18.27 -11.83 15.79
CA ASN A 31 -19.10 -12.84 16.44
C ASN A 31 -18.72 -14.28 16.06
N GLY A 32 -18.31 -14.49 14.81
CA GLY A 32 -17.86 -15.79 14.28
C GLY A 32 -16.40 -16.11 14.59
N ARG A 33 -15.68 -15.23 15.27
CA ARG A 33 -14.26 -15.37 15.54
C ARG A 33 -13.96 -16.65 16.32
N PRO A 34 -13.16 -17.58 15.78
CA PRO A 34 -12.71 -18.72 16.55
C PRO A 34 -11.79 -18.21 17.68
N TYR A 35 -12.09 -18.58 18.92
CA TYR A 35 -11.19 -18.31 20.05
C TYR A 35 -9.85 -19.00 19.77
N SER A 36 -8.85 -18.23 19.33
CA SER A 36 -7.51 -18.75 19.15
C SER A 36 -6.79 -18.75 20.49
N HIS A 37 -6.40 -19.93 20.94
CA HIS A 37 -5.71 -20.11 22.23
C HIS A 37 -4.30 -19.49 22.31
N ARG A 38 -3.86 -18.71 21.30
CA ARG A 38 -2.48 -18.21 21.18
C ARG A 38 -2.37 -16.83 20.59
N GLN A 39 -3.30 -15.94 20.90
CA GLN A 39 -3.19 -14.55 20.47
C GLN A 39 -2.71 -13.65 21.60
N ASP A 40 -1.92 -12.65 21.29
CA ASP A 40 -1.57 -11.54 22.18
C ASP A 40 -2.00 -10.23 21.52
N VAL A 41 -1.94 -9.13 22.25
CA VAL A 41 -2.30 -7.78 21.77
C VAL A 41 -1.14 -6.84 22.01
N ASP A 42 -0.74 -6.13 20.96
CA ASP A 42 0.21 -5.01 21.07
C ASP A 42 -0.54 -3.68 20.96
N SER A 43 -0.77 -3.02 22.09
CA SER A 43 -1.47 -1.73 22.16
C SER A 43 -0.67 -0.58 21.54
N SER A 44 0.61 -0.78 21.26
CA SER A 44 1.43 0.23 20.59
C SER A 44 1.18 0.33 19.07
N VAL A 45 0.36 -0.57 18.52
CA VAL A 45 0.03 -0.60 17.08
C VAL A 45 -1.46 -0.36 16.86
N ALA A 46 -1.78 0.52 15.92
CA ALA A 46 -3.10 0.61 15.31
C ALA A 46 -3.04 0.13 13.86
N ALA A 47 -3.84 -0.89 13.50
CA ALA A 47 -4.05 -1.25 12.10
C ALA A 47 -5.09 -0.30 11.49
N VAL A 48 -4.83 0.16 10.26
CA VAL A 48 -5.79 0.98 9.50
C VAL A 48 -6.05 0.30 8.17
N ILE A 49 -7.29 -0.13 7.95
CA ILE A 49 -7.74 -0.78 6.71
C ILE A 49 -8.62 0.20 5.96
N THR A 50 -8.18 0.64 4.78
CA THR A 50 -9.01 1.49 3.91
C THR A 50 -9.88 0.62 3.04
N VAL A 51 -11.18 0.93 2.96
CA VAL A 51 -12.18 0.11 2.27
C VAL A 51 -12.81 0.94 1.16
N GLN A 52 -12.77 0.40 -0.06
CA GLN A 52 -13.34 1.02 -1.26
C GLN A 52 -14.81 0.60 -1.45
N GLU A 53 -15.42 0.98 -2.59
CA GLU A 53 -16.81 0.61 -2.92
C GLU A 53 -17.04 -0.90 -2.97
N ASP A 54 -16.09 -1.64 -3.52
CA ASP A 54 -16.12 -3.09 -3.70
C ASP A 54 -15.63 -3.82 -2.46
N LEU A 55 -16.50 -4.53 -1.77
CA LEU A 55 -16.21 -5.23 -0.52
C LEU A 55 -15.69 -6.66 -0.70
N ARG A 56 -15.57 -7.18 -1.94
CA ARG A 56 -15.21 -8.59 -2.21
C ARG A 56 -13.91 -9.07 -1.57
N PHE A 57 -12.98 -8.17 -1.29
CA PHE A 57 -11.69 -8.50 -0.68
C PHE A 57 -11.66 -8.20 0.81
N PHE A 58 -12.58 -7.35 1.29
CA PHE A 58 -12.55 -6.83 2.65
C PHE A 58 -12.70 -7.92 3.71
N ASP A 59 -13.63 -8.86 3.53
CA ASP A 59 -13.87 -9.99 4.45
C ASP A 59 -12.57 -10.73 4.73
N SER A 60 -11.90 -11.17 3.65
CA SER A 60 -10.64 -11.94 3.75
C SER A 60 -9.53 -11.13 4.39
N THR A 61 -9.47 -9.82 4.14
CA THR A 61 -8.45 -8.94 4.71
C THR A 61 -8.71 -8.71 6.20
N PHE A 62 -9.93 -8.39 6.57
CA PHE A 62 -10.29 -8.17 7.98
C PHE A 62 -10.15 -9.46 8.80
N GLU A 63 -10.59 -10.60 8.27
CA GLU A 63 -10.41 -11.91 8.89
C GLU A 63 -8.92 -12.25 9.08
N ALA A 64 -8.07 -11.99 8.09
CA ALA A 64 -6.63 -12.25 8.19
C ALA A 64 -5.95 -11.36 9.25
N VAL A 65 -6.43 -10.14 9.47
CA VAL A 65 -5.98 -9.27 10.58
C VAL A 65 -6.44 -9.85 11.93
N LEU A 66 -7.68 -10.34 12.04
CA LEU A 66 -8.18 -10.95 13.26
C LEU A 66 -7.48 -12.29 13.61
N ARG A 67 -6.87 -12.94 12.63
CA ARG A 67 -6.13 -14.22 12.83
C ARG A 67 -4.66 -14.04 13.19
N GLN A 68 -4.15 -12.81 13.28
CA GLN A 68 -2.76 -12.59 13.65
C GLN A 68 -2.44 -13.12 15.04
N ARG A 69 -1.23 -13.66 15.25
CA ARG A 69 -0.73 -14.09 16.57
C ARG A 69 -0.60 -12.92 17.53
N ILE A 70 -0.17 -11.79 17.02
CA ILE A 70 -0.17 -10.52 17.74
C ILE A 70 -1.18 -9.60 17.06
N LEU A 71 -2.23 -9.25 17.79
CA LEU A 71 -3.26 -8.32 17.31
C LEU A 71 -2.83 -6.88 17.59
N PRO A 72 -3.15 -5.93 16.69
CA PRO A 72 -3.05 -4.52 17.02
C PRO A 72 -4.08 -4.16 18.10
N GLY A 73 -3.74 -3.28 19.04
CA GLY A 73 -4.66 -2.85 20.11
C GLY A 73 -5.86 -2.05 19.57
N THR A 74 -5.73 -1.48 18.38
CA THR A 74 -6.81 -0.77 17.68
C THR A 74 -6.83 -1.17 16.20
N ILE A 75 -8.01 -1.48 15.68
CA ILE A 75 -8.24 -1.73 14.25
C ILE A 75 -9.20 -0.65 13.75
N VAL A 76 -8.78 0.13 12.78
CA VAL A 76 -9.57 1.20 12.16
C VAL A 76 -9.98 0.76 10.78
N VAL A 77 -11.27 0.79 10.51
CA VAL A 77 -11.84 0.53 9.19
C VAL A 77 -12.28 1.87 8.61
N ALA A 78 -11.55 2.35 7.60
CA ALA A 78 -11.78 3.64 6.96
C ALA A 78 -12.59 3.46 5.68
N ASP A 79 -13.89 3.75 5.74
CA ASP A 79 -14.80 3.63 4.61
C ASP A 79 -14.66 4.81 3.64
N CYS A 80 -14.14 4.54 2.45
CA CYS A 80 -13.97 5.53 1.38
C CYS A 80 -15.23 5.67 0.49
N ALA A 81 -16.30 4.93 0.76
CA ALA A 81 -17.49 4.83 -0.08
C ALA A 81 -18.81 5.37 0.56
N ARG A 82 -18.70 6.21 1.59
CA ARG A 82 -19.83 6.89 2.25
C ARG A 82 -20.86 5.99 2.93
N ARG A 83 -20.53 4.77 3.31
CA ARG A 83 -21.44 3.88 4.04
C ARG A 83 -21.47 4.20 5.54
N VAL A 84 -20.38 4.72 6.07
CA VAL A 84 -20.23 5.11 7.48
C VAL A 84 -20.39 6.62 7.61
N SER A 85 -21.52 7.08 8.15
CA SER A 85 -21.83 8.51 8.34
C SER A 85 -21.32 9.09 9.66
N GLN A 86 -21.17 8.24 10.69
CA GLN A 86 -20.64 8.62 12.01
C GLN A 86 -19.70 7.54 12.52
N PRO A 87 -18.63 7.92 13.23
CA PRO A 87 -17.71 6.96 13.83
C PRO A 87 -18.44 6.00 14.77
N MET A 88 -18.16 4.71 14.63
CA MET A 88 -18.69 3.66 15.50
C MET A 88 -17.55 2.87 16.10
N GLN A 89 -17.65 2.52 17.37
CA GLN A 89 -16.67 1.72 18.07
C GLN A 89 -17.28 0.42 18.55
N LEU A 90 -16.57 -0.67 18.27
CA LEU A 90 -16.80 -2.01 18.77
C LEU A 90 -15.58 -2.45 19.59
N THR A 91 -15.75 -3.41 20.48
CA THR A 91 -14.64 -3.98 21.25
C THR A 91 -14.79 -5.49 21.37
N PHE A 92 -13.67 -6.18 21.48
CA PHE A 92 -13.66 -7.60 21.84
C PHE A 92 -12.45 -7.91 22.72
N ASP A 93 -12.61 -8.90 23.58
CA ASP A 93 -11.55 -9.34 24.50
C ASP A 93 -10.73 -10.47 23.91
N VAL A 94 -9.44 -10.45 24.23
CA VAL A 94 -8.47 -11.47 23.89
C VAL A 94 -7.92 -12.01 25.19
N ILE A 95 -7.98 -13.34 25.36
CA ILE A 95 -7.34 -14.04 26.46
C ILE A 95 -5.92 -14.38 26.00
N PRO A 96 -4.87 -13.72 26.51
CA PRO A 96 -3.51 -14.00 26.10
C PRO A 96 -3.12 -15.44 26.45
N SER A 97 -2.35 -16.10 25.60
CA SER A 97 -1.78 -17.41 25.92
C SER A 97 -0.76 -17.26 27.04
N PRO A 98 -0.82 -18.07 28.09
CA PRO A 98 0.15 -18.00 29.17
C PRO A 98 1.53 -18.41 28.65
N ALA A 99 2.49 -17.48 28.73
CA ALA A 99 3.89 -17.74 28.47
C ALA A 99 4.53 -18.35 29.73
N GLY A 100 4.65 -19.69 29.79
CA GLY A 100 5.34 -20.38 30.88
C GLY A 100 4.43 -20.87 32.04
N VAL A 101 5.02 -21.14 33.20
CA VAL A 101 4.29 -21.62 34.39
C VAL A 101 3.35 -20.52 34.90
N ILE A 102 2.06 -20.78 34.89
CA ILE A 102 1.02 -19.83 35.28
C ILE A 102 1.10 -19.62 36.80
N THR A 103 1.57 -18.47 37.22
CA THR A 103 1.48 -18.01 38.62
C THR A 103 0.33 -17.03 38.86
N THR A 104 -0.18 -16.39 37.80
CA THR A 104 -1.33 -15.48 37.83
C THR A 104 -2.18 -15.66 36.58
N MET A 105 -3.50 -15.52 36.70
CA MET A 105 -4.41 -15.49 35.55
C MET A 105 -4.00 -14.33 34.63
N PRO A 106 -3.81 -14.54 33.30
CA PRO A 106 -3.53 -13.45 32.39
C PRO A 106 -4.72 -12.48 32.36
N GLU A 107 -4.43 -11.19 32.46
CA GLU A 107 -5.47 -10.17 32.28
C GLU A 107 -5.96 -10.18 30.83
N ASN A 108 -7.28 -10.11 30.64
CA ASN A 108 -7.87 -9.97 29.34
C ASN A 108 -7.41 -8.64 28.72
N LYS A 109 -6.95 -8.68 27.46
CA LYS A 109 -6.62 -7.49 26.68
C LYS A 109 -7.78 -7.20 25.75
N THR A 110 -8.21 -5.95 25.69
CA THR A 110 -9.32 -5.50 24.83
C THR A 110 -8.78 -4.88 23.55
N VAL A 111 -9.27 -5.34 22.41
CA VAL A 111 -9.02 -4.74 21.09
C VAL A 111 -10.20 -3.85 20.72
N ARG A 112 -9.90 -2.63 20.28
CA ARG A 112 -10.89 -1.68 19.77
C ARG A 112 -11.00 -1.80 18.24
N VAL A 113 -12.21 -1.86 17.73
CA VAL A 113 -12.50 -1.77 16.28
C VAL A 113 -13.31 -0.51 16.03
N ILE A 114 -12.79 0.38 15.18
CA ILE A 114 -13.38 1.69 14.93
C ILE A 114 -13.70 1.81 13.45
N LEU A 115 -14.97 2.04 13.11
CA LEU A 115 -15.43 2.30 11.76
C LEU A 115 -15.60 3.81 11.58
N VAL A 116 -14.99 4.37 10.54
CA VAL A 116 -15.05 5.82 10.23
C VAL A 116 -15.20 6.06 8.75
N GLY A 117 -15.85 7.17 8.38
CA GLY A 117 -15.92 7.62 6.99
C GLY A 117 -14.64 8.34 6.55
N ALA A 118 -14.17 8.05 5.33
CA ALA A 118 -13.01 8.68 4.68
C ALA A 118 -13.30 9.00 3.21
N ASP A 119 -14.53 9.33 2.87
CA ASP A 119 -15.07 9.50 1.51
C ASP A 119 -14.51 10.71 0.74
N HIS A 120 -13.88 11.66 1.43
CA HIS A 120 -13.22 12.81 0.81
C HIS A 120 -11.73 12.57 0.50
N ALA A 121 -11.20 11.42 0.87
CA ALA A 121 -9.80 11.10 0.66
C ALA A 121 -9.49 10.90 -0.84
N VAL A 122 -8.37 11.49 -1.27
CA VAL A 122 -7.93 11.45 -2.67
C VAL A 122 -6.82 10.43 -2.93
N SER A 123 -6.33 9.78 -1.87
CA SER A 123 -5.31 8.73 -1.93
C SER A 123 -5.42 7.80 -0.73
N PHE A 124 -4.67 6.69 -0.77
CA PHE A 124 -4.64 5.75 0.33
C PHE A 124 -4.17 6.37 1.66
N ALA A 125 -3.03 7.03 1.63
CA ALA A 125 -2.50 7.65 2.84
C ALA A 125 -3.35 8.84 3.33
N ASP A 126 -4.08 9.50 2.42
CA ASP A 126 -5.04 10.54 2.78
C ASP A 126 -6.24 9.95 3.52
N ALA A 127 -6.72 8.78 3.08
CA ALA A 127 -7.77 8.03 3.78
C ALA A 127 -7.32 7.62 5.20
N VAL A 128 -6.11 7.07 5.33
CA VAL A 128 -5.53 6.73 6.64
C VAL A 128 -5.45 7.96 7.54
N ARG A 129 -4.93 9.07 7.03
CA ARG A 129 -4.81 10.32 7.78
C ARG A 129 -6.18 10.86 8.21
N SER A 130 -7.15 10.86 7.29
CA SER A 130 -8.52 11.31 7.56
C SER A 130 -9.19 10.45 8.63
N ALA A 131 -8.99 9.13 8.55
CA ALA A 131 -9.55 8.19 9.51
C ALA A 131 -9.02 8.44 10.92
N ILE A 132 -7.69 8.44 11.10
CA ILE A 132 -7.08 8.60 12.42
C ILE A 132 -7.31 9.99 13.06
N ALA A 133 -7.68 11.00 12.28
CA ALA A 133 -7.99 12.33 12.79
C ALA A 133 -9.39 12.44 13.42
N GLN A 134 -10.25 11.43 13.27
CA GLN A 134 -11.65 11.49 13.71
C GLN A 134 -11.89 10.94 15.12
N PHE A 135 -10.88 10.31 15.73
CA PHE A 135 -10.99 9.71 17.06
C PHE A 135 -9.65 9.75 17.80
N ASP A 136 -9.69 9.50 19.11
CA ASP A 136 -8.46 9.32 19.90
C ASP A 136 -7.87 7.93 19.63
N ILE A 137 -6.74 7.90 18.92
CA ILE A 137 -6.02 6.68 18.60
C ILE A 137 -5.45 5.98 19.84
N GLY A 138 -5.31 6.69 20.97
CA GLY A 138 -4.67 6.22 22.20
C GLY A 138 -3.23 6.71 22.34
N ALA A 139 -2.87 7.16 23.52
CA ALA A 139 -1.52 7.68 23.81
C ALA A 139 -0.42 6.59 23.73
N GLU A 140 -0.81 5.34 23.85
CA GLU A 140 0.07 4.16 23.76
C GLU A 140 0.48 3.84 22.32
N VAL A 141 -0.31 4.22 21.30
CA VAL A 141 -0.04 3.91 19.90
C VAL A 141 1.21 4.63 19.43
N ARG A 142 2.13 3.88 18.88
CA ARG A 142 3.43 4.36 18.36
C ARG A 142 3.62 4.12 16.87
N ALA A 143 2.88 3.18 16.27
CA ALA A 143 2.96 2.84 14.86
C ALA A 143 1.60 2.56 14.26
N LEU A 144 1.47 2.82 12.95
CA LEU A 144 0.33 2.44 12.14
C LEU A 144 0.73 1.25 11.26
N TRP A 145 -0.06 0.20 11.28
CA TRP A 145 -0.02 -0.86 10.28
C TRP A 145 -1.06 -0.57 9.21
N MET A 146 -0.59 -0.18 8.02
CA MET A 146 -1.43 0.36 6.95
C MET A 146 -1.83 -0.75 5.97
N LEU A 147 -3.12 -0.95 5.76
CA LEU A 147 -3.66 -1.99 4.89
C LEU A 147 -4.72 -1.43 3.94
N HIS A 148 -4.79 -1.98 2.73
CA HIS A 148 -5.95 -1.85 1.84
C HIS A 148 -6.92 -3.01 2.09
N ASP A 149 -8.18 -2.85 1.69
CA ASP A 149 -9.17 -3.93 1.71
C ASP A 149 -8.76 -5.15 0.86
N ASP A 150 -7.88 -4.98 -0.11
CA ASP A 150 -7.34 -6.00 -1.00
C ASP A 150 -5.87 -6.35 -0.72
N SER A 151 -5.38 -6.05 0.50
CA SER A 151 -4.01 -6.38 0.94
C SER A 151 -4.04 -7.10 2.28
N ARG A 152 -4.25 -8.41 2.25
CA ARG A 152 -4.36 -9.22 3.46
C ARG A 152 -3.00 -9.78 3.91
N PRO A 153 -2.76 -9.90 5.22
CA PRO A 153 -1.68 -10.76 5.72
C PRO A 153 -1.75 -12.16 5.11
N ALA A 154 -0.65 -12.67 4.59
CA ALA A 154 -0.62 -13.99 3.96
C ALA A 154 -0.61 -15.14 4.97
N ASP A 155 -0.23 -14.84 6.22
CA ASP A 155 -0.20 -15.76 7.35
C ASP A 155 -0.50 -15.05 8.68
N ASP A 156 -0.51 -15.82 9.76
CA ASP A 156 -0.83 -15.35 11.12
C ASP A 156 0.34 -14.65 11.84
N SER A 157 1.54 -14.65 11.25
CA SER A 157 2.77 -14.10 11.84
C SER A 157 3.23 -12.77 11.24
N CYS A 158 2.47 -12.22 10.29
CA CYS A 158 2.89 -11.04 9.55
C CYS A 158 3.16 -9.82 10.46
N LEU A 159 2.25 -9.48 11.37
CA LEU A 159 2.46 -8.36 12.29
C LEU A 159 3.57 -8.67 13.31
N GLU A 160 3.67 -9.91 13.80
CA GLU A 160 4.76 -10.35 14.67
C GLU A 160 6.13 -10.11 14.02
N ALA A 161 6.29 -10.53 12.76
CA ALA A 161 7.52 -10.32 12.00
C ALA A 161 7.87 -8.82 11.82
N MET A 162 6.85 -7.98 11.58
CA MET A 162 7.04 -6.52 11.52
C MET A 162 7.51 -5.94 12.85
N LEU A 163 6.91 -6.36 13.96
CA LEU A 163 7.26 -5.89 15.29
C LEU A 163 8.66 -6.33 15.70
N ASP A 164 9.03 -7.56 15.39
CA ASP A 164 10.38 -8.08 15.67
C ASP A 164 11.43 -7.36 14.82
N ALA A 165 11.15 -7.13 13.54
CA ALA A 165 12.03 -6.32 12.70
C ALA A 165 12.18 -4.90 13.23
N TRP A 166 11.10 -4.28 13.72
CA TRP A 166 11.14 -2.93 14.31
C TRP A 166 11.97 -2.88 15.59
N LYS A 167 11.80 -3.87 16.48
CA LYS A 167 12.62 -4.00 17.70
C LYS A 167 14.10 -4.17 17.37
N ASN A 168 14.42 -5.01 16.39
CA ASN A 168 15.80 -5.32 15.98
C ASN A 168 16.44 -4.24 15.10
N THR A 169 15.63 -3.33 14.53
CA THR A 169 16.08 -2.24 13.69
C THR A 169 15.50 -0.90 14.16
N PRO A 170 15.86 -0.42 15.37
CA PRO A 170 15.22 0.76 15.98
C PRO A 170 15.41 2.05 15.16
N MET A 171 16.36 2.08 14.23
CA MET A 171 16.58 3.20 13.31
C MET A 171 15.73 3.11 12.02
N ALA A 172 14.95 2.04 11.84
CA ALA A 172 14.03 1.95 10.71
C ALA A 172 12.94 3.01 10.83
N SER A 173 12.83 3.85 9.82
CA SER A 173 11.81 4.89 9.73
C SER A 173 10.51 4.37 9.09
N LEU A 174 10.60 3.31 8.30
CA LEU A 174 9.49 2.67 7.62
C LEU A 174 9.84 1.21 7.38
N LEU A 175 8.91 0.31 7.71
CA LEU A 175 9.04 -1.12 7.45
C LEU A 175 7.96 -1.54 6.45
N GLY A 176 8.36 -2.18 5.34
CA GLY A 176 7.46 -2.70 4.32
C GLY A 176 7.43 -4.22 4.30
N ALA A 177 6.30 -4.80 3.97
CA ALA A 177 6.14 -6.23 3.82
C ALA A 177 6.57 -6.70 2.42
N LYS A 178 6.96 -7.97 2.31
CA LYS A 178 7.03 -8.70 1.04
C LYS A 178 5.61 -8.76 0.44
N GLN A 179 5.47 -8.33 -0.81
CA GLN A 179 4.19 -8.34 -1.53
C GLN A 179 4.09 -9.61 -2.39
N LEU A 180 3.01 -10.35 -2.22
CA LEU A 180 2.67 -11.54 -2.98
C LEU A 180 1.41 -11.30 -3.80
N ASP A 181 1.18 -12.14 -4.79
CA ASP A 181 -0.11 -12.22 -5.47
C ASP A 181 -1.23 -12.66 -4.50
N TRP A 182 -2.49 -12.49 -4.89
CA TRP A 182 -3.62 -12.84 -4.01
C TRP A 182 -3.63 -14.32 -3.58
N PRO A 183 -3.26 -15.29 -4.43
CA PRO A 183 -3.05 -16.68 -4.01
C PRO A 183 -1.86 -16.90 -3.05
N GLY A 184 -0.95 -15.93 -2.92
CA GLY A 184 0.21 -16.00 -2.04
C GLY A 184 1.36 -16.86 -2.57
N ARG A 185 1.52 -16.96 -3.89
CA ARG A 185 2.53 -17.82 -4.55
C ARG A 185 3.53 -17.04 -5.38
N GLY A 186 3.08 -16.00 -6.06
CA GLY A 186 3.90 -15.17 -6.93
C GLY A 186 4.33 -13.89 -6.22
N LEU A 187 5.56 -13.46 -6.46
CA LEU A 187 6.10 -12.21 -5.95
C LEU A 187 5.59 -11.03 -6.76
N HIS A 188 5.20 -9.96 -6.07
CA HIS A 188 4.93 -8.65 -6.66
C HIS A 188 6.03 -7.65 -6.34
N ASP A 189 6.51 -7.63 -5.10
CA ASP A 189 7.54 -6.68 -4.67
C ASP A 189 8.26 -7.16 -3.40
N VAL A 190 9.56 -6.92 -3.34
CA VAL A 190 10.42 -7.12 -2.15
C VAL A 190 11.26 -5.86 -1.93
N GLY A 191 10.62 -4.70 -2.07
CA GLY A 191 11.28 -3.41 -2.04
C GLY A 191 11.89 -3.00 -3.37
N MET A 192 12.01 -1.70 -3.56
CA MET A 192 12.49 -1.05 -4.78
C MET A 192 13.83 -0.39 -4.53
N TYR A 193 14.62 -0.23 -5.59
CA TYR A 193 15.94 0.39 -5.57
C TYR A 193 15.95 1.67 -6.43
N ALA A 194 16.76 2.64 -6.01
CA ALA A 194 17.06 3.79 -6.83
C ALA A 194 18.20 3.47 -7.81
N ASP A 195 17.98 3.71 -9.10
CA ASP A 195 19.00 3.67 -10.15
C ASP A 195 19.01 5.02 -10.87
N GLY A 196 19.88 5.91 -10.43
CA GLY A 196 19.88 7.31 -10.87
C GLY A 196 18.53 7.99 -10.56
N HIS A 197 17.82 8.39 -11.60
CA HIS A 197 16.48 9.00 -11.49
C HIS A 197 15.33 7.96 -11.58
N LYS A 198 15.66 6.68 -11.72
CA LYS A 198 14.67 5.60 -11.86
C LYS A 198 14.53 4.86 -10.55
N VAL A 199 13.37 4.27 -10.38
CA VAL A 199 13.11 3.29 -9.32
C VAL A 199 12.86 1.96 -9.99
N VAL A 200 13.53 0.93 -9.51
CA VAL A 200 13.58 -0.39 -10.13
C VAL A 200 13.17 -1.43 -9.10
N SER A 201 12.22 -2.29 -9.44
CA SER A 201 11.95 -3.50 -8.67
C SER A 201 13.02 -4.55 -8.98
N LEU A 202 13.34 -5.37 -7.98
CA LEU A 202 14.18 -6.57 -8.15
C LEU A 202 13.39 -7.73 -8.71
N VAL A 203 12.12 -7.75 -8.41
CA VAL A 203 11.22 -8.88 -8.66
C VAL A 203 10.70 -8.78 -10.08
N VAL A 204 10.65 -9.90 -10.77
CA VAL A 204 9.83 -10.07 -11.97
C VAL A 204 8.42 -10.39 -11.48
N ASP A 205 7.45 -9.53 -11.83
CA ASP A 205 6.08 -9.66 -11.37
C ASP A 205 5.51 -11.06 -11.66
N GLY A 206 5.03 -11.74 -10.61
CA GLY A 206 4.51 -13.10 -10.68
C GLY A 206 5.56 -14.22 -10.60
N GLU A 207 6.87 -13.92 -10.45
CA GLU A 207 7.85 -14.97 -10.21
C GLU A 207 7.58 -15.73 -8.90
N PRO A 208 7.83 -17.05 -8.82
CA PRO A 208 7.61 -17.81 -7.60
C PRO A 208 8.44 -17.31 -6.43
N ASP A 209 7.83 -17.24 -5.23
CA ASP A 209 8.56 -16.98 -4.00
C ASP A 209 9.33 -18.24 -3.58
N GLN A 210 10.65 -18.18 -3.69
CA GLN A 210 11.61 -19.21 -3.27
C GLN A 210 12.55 -18.69 -2.19
N GLU A 211 12.14 -17.64 -1.47
CA GLU A 211 12.92 -16.95 -0.43
C GLU A 211 14.23 -16.33 -0.97
N GLN A 212 14.36 -16.21 -2.29
CA GLN A 212 15.56 -15.73 -2.98
C GLN A 212 15.92 -14.27 -2.64
N TYR A 213 14.99 -13.52 -2.06
CA TYR A 213 15.19 -12.14 -1.64
C TYR A 213 15.17 -11.95 -0.11
N ASP A 214 15.06 -13.02 0.68
CA ASP A 214 14.84 -12.93 2.13
C ASP A 214 16.05 -12.38 2.91
N GLY A 215 17.22 -12.32 2.29
CA GLY A 215 18.39 -11.62 2.82
C GLY A 215 18.38 -10.10 2.62
N ARG A 216 17.31 -9.53 2.07
CA ARG A 216 17.21 -8.08 1.83
C ARG A 216 16.70 -7.35 3.07
N SER A 217 17.19 -6.13 3.27
CA SER A 217 16.72 -5.26 4.35
C SER A 217 16.59 -3.81 3.89
N ASP A 218 17.68 -3.08 3.71
CA ASP A 218 17.62 -1.67 3.32
C ASP A 218 17.27 -1.52 1.84
N VAL A 219 16.22 -0.77 1.56
CA VAL A 219 15.70 -0.52 0.22
C VAL A 219 15.37 0.96 0.05
N PHE A 220 15.21 1.41 -1.20
CA PHE A 220 14.82 2.78 -1.48
C PHE A 220 13.34 3.04 -1.18
N ALA A 221 12.48 2.12 -1.56
CA ALA A 221 11.05 2.25 -1.35
C ALA A 221 10.39 0.89 -1.13
N VAL A 222 9.25 0.92 -0.44
CA VAL A 222 8.35 -0.21 -0.22
C VAL A 222 6.91 0.23 -0.50
N SER A 223 6.03 -0.73 -0.75
CA SER A 223 4.59 -0.47 -0.76
C SER A 223 4.11 -0.02 0.63
N LEU A 224 3.20 0.95 0.67
CA LEU A 224 2.53 1.33 1.93
C LEU A 224 1.43 0.32 2.32
N ALA A 225 0.93 -0.48 1.37
CA ALA A 225 0.01 -1.57 1.69
C ALA A 225 0.75 -2.66 2.47
N GLY A 226 0.35 -2.89 3.71
CA GLY A 226 1.02 -3.78 4.65
C GLY A 226 2.23 -3.18 5.38
N ALA A 227 2.51 -1.90 5.21
CA ALA A 227 3.64 -1.25 5.89
C ALA A 227 3.36 -0.92 7.34
N LEU A 228 4.36 -1.06 8.20
CA LEU A 228 4.39 -0.54 9.56
C LEU A 228 5.11 0.80 9.57
N VAL A 229 4.38 1.87 9.92
CA VAL A 229 4.85 3.26 9.89
C VAL A 229 4.86 3.83 11.31
N PRO A 230 6.03 4.06 11.92
CA PRO A 230 6.08 4.73 13.21
C PRO A 230 5.47 6.14 13.14
N LEU A 231 4.64 6.52 14.12
CA LEU A 231 4.03 7.85 14.17
C LEU A 231 5.10 8.97 14.22
N ALA A 232 6.23 8.69 14.86
CA ALA A 232 7.39 9.60 14.86
C ALA A 232 7.90 9.88 13.43
N THR A 233 7.86 8.90 12.55
CA THR A 233 8.20 9.05 11.12
C THR A 233 7.20 9.96 10.42
N LEU A 234 5.90 9.73 10.58
CA LEU A 234 4.88 10.60 9.99
C LEU A 234 5.07 12.05 10.44
N LYS A 235 5.35 12.26 11.72
CA LYS A 235 5.61 13.60 12.28
C LYS A 235 6.90 14.21 11.72
N ALA A 236 7.99 13.46 11.65
CA ALA A 236 9.30 13.96 11.23
C ALA A 236 9.32 14.37 9.74
N TRP A 237 8.53 13.71 8.91
CA TRP A 237 8.49 13.95 7.45
C TRP A 237 7.20 14.61 6.95
N ASP A 238 6.45 15.31 7.83
CA ASP A 238 5.20 16.02 7.50
C ASP A 238 4.14 15.11 6.83
N GLY A 239 4.07 13.86 7.24
CA GLY A 239 3.15 12.86 6.70
C GLY A 239 3.42 12.48 5.24
N ILE A 240 2.49 11.77 4.66
CA ILE A 240 2.50 11.34 3.26
C ILE A 240 1.74 12.37 2.42
N ASP A 241 2.28 12.74 1.25
CA ASP A 241 1.71 13.81 0.43
C ASP A 241 0.64 13.27 -0.53
N PRO A 242 -0.66 13.58 -0.32
CA PRO A 242 -1.73 13.07 -1.15
C PRO A 242 -1.71 13.61 -2.59
N TRP A 243 -0.94 14.68 -2.85
CA TRP A 243 -0.81 15.24 -4.20
C TRP A 243 -0.27 14.22 -5.21
N PHE A 244 0.56 13.27 -4.76
CA PHE A 244 1.07 12.23 -5.65
C PHE A 244 0.02 11.20 -6.06
N GLY A 245 -1.07 11.06 -5.28
CA GLY A 245 -2.06 10.01 -5.44
C GLY A 245 -1.54 8.63 -5.02
N THR A 246 -2.43 7.65 -4.95
CA THR A 246 -2.14 6.30 -4.44
C THR A 246 -0.92 5.63 -5.12
N PHE A 247 -0.72 5.84 -6.42
CA PHE A 247 0.38 5.22 -7.17
C PHE A 247 1.73 5.95 -7.06
N GLY A 248 1.79 7.10 -6.38
CA GLY A 248 3.02 7.89 -6.26
C GLY A 248 3.45 8.20 -4.84
N GLU A 249 2.53 8.11 -3.88
CA GLU A 249 2.75 8.54 -2.50
C GLU A 249 3.77 7.68 -1.75
N SER A 250 3.74 6.36 -1.94
CA SER A 250 4.73 5.43 -1.34
C SER A 250 6.15 5.82 -1.75
N ARG A 251 6.34 6.01 -3.05
CA ARG A 251 7.63 6.35 -3.64
C ARG A 251 8.13 7.72 -3.17
N ASP A 252 7.26 8.73 -3.11
CA ASP A 252 7.66 10.05 -2.61
C ASP A 252 7.99 10.02 -1.13
N PHE A 253 7.19 9.36 -0.32
CA PHE A 253 7.40 9.28 1.12
C PHE A 253 8.72 8.58 1.45
N CYS A 254 8.98 7.41 0.84
CA CYS A 254 10.24 6.69 0.98
C CYS A 254 11.44 7.54 0.52
N ARG A 255 11.33 8.25 -0.62
CA ARG A 255 12.37 9.17 -1.10
C ARG A 255 12.68 10.25 -0.06
N ARG A 256 11.67 10.86 0.54
CA ARG A 256 11.88 11.89 1.57
C ARG A 256 12.56 11.35 2.81
N ILE A 257 12.17 10.15 3.25
CA ILE A 257 12.81 9.45 4.35
C ILE A 257 14.30 9.22 4.03
N CYS A 258 14.62 8.60 2.88
CA CYS A 258 16.00 8.32 2.49
C CYS A 258 16.84 9.60 2.33
N LEU A 259 16.30 10.63 1.66
CA LEU A 259 16.99 11.92 1.52
C LEU A 259 17.17 12.65 2.86
N GLY A 260 16.28 12.44 3.82
CA GLY A 260 16.38 12.97 5.17
C GLY A 260 17.33 12.21 6.09
N GLY A 261 17.92 11.11 5.61
CA GLY A 261 18.83 10.25 6.37
C GLY A 261 18.12 9.19 7.20
N GLY A 262 16.82 8.95 6.97
CA GLY A 262 16.07 7.84 7.54
C GLY A 262 16.29 6.54 6.74
N ARG A 263 15.85 5.42 7.30
CA ARG A 263 15.99 4.09 6.70
C ARG A 263 14.62 3.52 6.34
N VAL A 264 14.51 3.00 5.13
CA VAL A 264 13.37 2.22 4.65
C VAL A 264 13.82 0.76 4.59
N VAL A 265 13.09 -0.11 5.25
CA VAL A 265 13.45 -1.52 5.42
C VAL A 265 12.34 -2.40 4.85
N VAL A 266 12.69 -3.40 4.06
CA VAL A 266 11.78 -4.49 3.74
C VAL A 266 11.94 -5.62 4.76
N VAL A 267 10.83 -6.21 5.17
CA VAL A 267 10.75 -7.33 6.10
C VAL A 267 10.21 -8.54 5.34
N PRO A 268 11.07 -9.39 4.77
CA PRO A 268 10.63 -10.49 3.91
C PRO A 268 9.77 -11.53 4.62
N GLN A 269 9.95 -11.68 5.95
CA GLN A 269 9.17 -12.59 6.77
C GLN A 269 7.73 -12.10 7.00
N ALA A 270 7.49 -10.78 6.90
CA ALA A 270 6.15 -10.22 6.90
C ALA A 270 5.60 -10.24 5.46
N ARG A 271 4.60 -11.08 5.22
CA ARG A 271 4.06 -11.35 3.89
C ARG A 271 2.65 -10.80 3.75
N ILE A 272 2.41 -10.05 2.69
CA ILE A 272 1.10 -9.50 2.33
C ILE A 272 0.68 -10.07 0.97
N ALA A 273 -0.45 -10.74 0.92
CA ALA A 273 -1.12 -11.11 -0.32
C ALA A 273 -1.97 -9.91 -0.78
N HIS A 274 -1.58 -9.31 -1.92
CA HIS A 274 -2.17 -8.09 -2.42
C HIS A 274 -2.79 -8.32 -3.80
N ALA A 275 -4.11 -8.22 -3.90
CA ALA A 275 -4.81 -8.42 -5.17
C ALA A 275 -4.53 -7.30 -6.19
N ARG A 276 -4.04 -6.13 -5.73
CA ARG A 276 -3.84 -4.94 -6.56
C ARG A 276 -5.07 -4.64 -7.43
N ALA A 277 -6.25 -4.82 -6.84
CA ALA A 277 -7.51 -4.94 -7.55
C ALA A 277 -7.83 -3.74 -8.46
N ARG A 278 -7.43 -2.54 -8.05
CA ARG A 278 -7.55 -1.35 -8.90
C ARG A 278 -6.61 -1.38 -10.10
N PHE A 279 -5.40 -1.89 -9.91
CA PHE A 279 -4.39 -1.96 -10.95
C PHE A 279 -4.68 -3.07 -11.96
N GLU A 280 -5.10 -4.24 -11.46
CA GLU A 280 -5.46 -5.40 -12.28
C GLU A 280 -6.87 -5.29 -12.89
N GLY A 281 -7.60 -4.21 -12.61
CA GLY A 281 -8.96 -4.03 -13.13
C GLY A 281 -10.01 -4.97 -12.53
N LEU A 282 -9.72 -5.54 -11.36
CA LEU A 282 -10.58 -6.52 -10.71
C LEU A 282 -11.74 -5.89 -9.92
N ARG A 283 -11.71 -4.57 -9.66
CA ARG A 283 -12.77 -3.91 -8.89
C ARG A 283 -14.04 -3.74 -9.70
N LEU A 284 -15.16 -4.06 -9.07
CA LEU A 284 -16.48 -3.75 -9.61
C LEU A 284 -16.70 -2.23 -9.65
N ARG A 285 -17.23 -1.72 -10.74
CA ARG A 285 -17.65 -0.33 -10.86
C ARG A 285 -19.18 -0.31 -10.85
N ASN A 286 -19.78 0.40 -9.89
CA ASN A 286 -21.24 0.46 -9.71
C ASN A 286 -21.90 -0.94 -9.58
N GLY A 287 -21.24 -1.91 -8.93
CA GLY A 287 -21.77 -3.26 -8.76
C GLY A 287 -21.75 -4.15 -10.02
N HIS A 288 -21.21 -3.67 -11.13
CA HIS A 288 -21.04 -4.48 -12.35
C HIS A 288 -19.59 -4.91 -12.52
N ALA A 289 -19.39 -6.17 -12.91
CA ALA A 289 -18.07 -6.64 -13.33
C ALA A 289 -17.59 -5.76 -14.49
N VAL A 290 -16.33 -5.31 -14.42
CA VAL A 290 -15.68 -4.71 -15.58
C VAL A 290 -15.54 -5.83 -16.60
N ASP A 291 -15.95 -5.60 -17.85
CA ASP A 291 -15.76 -6.56 -18.93
C ASP A 291 -14.32 -7.06 -18.92
N ASP A 292 -14.11 -8.37 -19.02
CA ASP A 292 -12.77 -9.01 -18.97
C ASP A 292 -11.81 -8.44 -20.03
N ASP A 293 -12.34 -7.81 -21.08
CA ASP A 293 -11.59 -7.14 -22.14
C ASP A 293 -11.41 -5.62 -21.91
N ALA A 294 -12.04 -5.03 -20.87
CA ALA A 294 -11.91 -3.61 -20.58
C ALA A 294 -10.64 -3.39 -19.75
N GLU A 295 -9.65 -2.71 -20.33
CA GLU A 295 -8.49 -2.27 -19.58
C GLU A 295 -8.92 -1.43 -18.37
N PRO A 296 -8.25 -1.59 -17.20
CA PRO A 296 -8.53 -0.80 -16.00
C PRO A 296 -8.17 0.67 -16.26
N ALA A 297 -9.12 1.37 -16.86
CA ALA A 297 -8.95 2.70 -17.42
C ALA A 297 -8.39 3.70 -16.39
N ASP A 298 -8.86 3.61 -15.15
CA ASP A 298 -8.53 4.58 -14.11
C ASP A 298 -7.11 4.42 -13.56
N SER A 299 -6.51 3.22 -13.62
CA SER A 299 -5.16 2.99 -13.10
C SER A 299 -4.07 3.45 -14.06
N TYR A 300 -4.21 3.21 -15.36
CA TYR A 300 -3.20 3.61 -16.34
C TYR A 300 -2.90 5.11 -16.27
N LEU A 301 -3.94 5.94 -16.35
CA LEU A 301 -3.79 7.39 -16.27
C LEU A 301 -3.21 7.82 -14.92
N ALA A 302 -3.71 7.27 -13.81
CA ALA A 302 -3.26 7.61 -12.46
C ALA A 302 -1.78 7.24 -12.25
N VAL A 303 -1.33 6.09 -12.74
CA VAL A 303 0.09 5.68 -12.73
C VAL A 303 0.94 6.65 -13.53
N ARG A 304 0.50 7.02 -14.75
CA ARG A 304 1.24 7.94 -15.62
C ARG A 304 1.32 9.35 -15.02
N GLU A 305 0.22 9.82 -14.41
CA GLU A 305 0.20 11.11 -13.69
C GLU A 305 1.16 11.08 -12.49
N ALA A 306 1.19 10.02 -11.70
CA ALA A 306 2.11 9.86 -10.58
C ALA A 306 3.58 9.89 -11.03
N GLN A 307 3.91 9.20 -12.12
CA GLN A 307 5.26 9.21 -12.72
C GLN A 307 5.67 10.64 -13.17
N LEU A 308 4.77 11.36 -13.83
CA LEU A 308 5.03 12.72 -14.29
C LEU A 308 5.17 13.69 -13.11
N LYS A 309 4.31 13.59 -12.09
CA LYS A 309 4.40 14.36 -10.84
C LYS A 309 5.75 14.11 -10.15
N TYR A 310 6.19 12.85 -10.08
CA TYR A 310 7.50 12.51 -9.52
C TYR A 310 8.63 13.18 -10.32
N ALA A 311 8.59 13.15 -11.65
CA ALA A 311 9.59 13.78 -12.51
C ALA A 311 9.68 15.30 -12.28
N TYR A 312 8.55 16.02 -12.13
CA TYR A 312 8.54 17.45 -11.80
C TYR A 312 9.17 17.76 -10.44
N THR A 313 9.11 16.85 -9.49
CA THR A 313 9.75 17.04 -8.18
C THR A 313 11.24 16.70 -8.20
N ASP A 314 11.69 15.89 -9.14
CA ASP A 314 13.07 15.45 -9.27
C ASP A 314 13.96 16.49 -9.97
N VAL A 315 13.44 17.17 -10.98
CA VAL A 315 14.20 18.19 -11.74
C VAL A 315 14.04 19.59 -11.15
N HIS A 316 15.06 20.44 -11.34
CA HIS A 316 14.99 21.84 -10.91
C HIS A 316 13.92 22.61 -11.70
N ARG A 317 13.23 23.55 -11.05
CA ARG A 317 12.10 24.29 -11.63
C ARG A 317 12.40 25.02 -12.94
N THR A 318 13.64 25.47 -13.13
CA THR A 318 14.07 26.13 -14.38
C THR A 318 13.98 25.20 -15.58
N TRP A 319 14.00 23.89 -15.38
CA TRP A 319 13.88 22.88 -16.42
C TRP A 319 12.44 22.43 -16.67
N TRP A 320 11.45 22.89 -15.88
CA TRP A 320 10.05 22.49 -16.05
C TRP A 320 9.47 22.79 -17.43
N PRO A 321 9.75 23.95 -18.07
CA PRO A 321 9.28 24.17 -19.44
C PRO A 321 9.84 23.15 -20.42
N LEU A 322 11.13 22.79 -20.30
CA LEU A 322 11.75 21.75 -21.14
C LEU A 322 11.20 20.36 -20.82
N LEU A 323 10.97 20.03 -19.54
CA LEU A 323 10.34 18.77 -19.15
C LEU A 323 8.92 18.68 -19.71
N TRP A 324 8.17 19.78 -19.71
CA TRP A 324 6.83 19.83 -20.29
C TRP A 324 6.87 19.62 -21.80
N LEU A 325 7.73 20.33 -22.53
CA LEU A 325 7.91 20.13 -23.97
C LEU A 325 8.34 18.70 -24.29
N TRP A 326 9.28 18.15 -23.52
CA TRP A 326 9.69 16.76 -23.64
C TRP A 326 8.55 15.77 -23.38
N SER A 327 7.69 16.06 -22.39
CA SER A 327 6.51 15.24 -22.11
C SER A 327 5.52 15.21 -23.27
N ILE A 328 5.39 16.31 -24.04
CA ILE A 328 4.57 16.34 -25.27
C ILE A 328 5.17 15.42 -26.35
N VAL A 329 6.49 15.49 -26.56
CA VAL A 329 7.17 14.62 -27.55
C VAL A 329 6.99 13.14 -27.19
N LEU A 330 7.17 12.80 -25.90
CA LEU A 330 6.94 11.44 -25.42
C LEU A 330 5.47 11.02 -25.55
N ALA A 331 4.53 11.91 -25.23
CA ALA A 331 3.09 11.65 -25.34
C ALA A 331 2.68 11.37 -26.79
N LEU A 332 3.23 12.10 -27.76
CA LEU A 332 2.98 11.85 -29.18
C LEU A 332 3.53 10.47 -29.61
N GLY A 333 4.78 10.16 -29.23
CA GLY A 333 5.38 8.86 -29.57
C GLY A 333 4.66 7.68 -28.93
N LEU A 334 4.31 7.79 -27.65
CA LEU A 334 3.57 6.75 -26.93
C LEU A 334 2.11 6.67 -27.42
N GLY A 335 1.48 7.80 -27.70
CA GLY A 335 0.13 7.84 -28.27
C GLY A 335 0.03 7.11 -29.60
N VAL A 336 0.98 7.37 -30.53
CA VAL A 336 1.06 6.66 -31.83
C VAL A 336 1.29 5.16 -31.60
N ARG A 337 2.18 4.79 -30.67
CA ARG A 337 2.43 3.38 -30.34
C ARG A 337 1.18 2.70 -29.78
N CYS A 338 0.43 3.36 -28.88
CA CYS A 338 -0.81 2.85 -28.34
C CYS A 338 -1.88 2.67 -29.43
N LEU A 339 -2.01 3.63 -30.37
CA LEU A 339 -2.94 3.52 -31.50
C LEU A 339 -2.54 2.34 -32.41
N ALA A 340 -1.27 2.17 -32.71
CA ALA A 340 -0.77 1.01 -33.48
C ALA A 340 -1.06 -0.32 -32.77
N ALA A 341 -1.04 -0.32 -31.43
CA ALA A 341 -1.41 -1.46 -30.60
C ALA A 341 -2.93 -1.62 -30.38
N LYS A 342 -3.77 -0.84 -31.08
CA LYS A 342 -5.25 -0.81 -30.95
C LYS A 342 -5.73 -0.51 -29.52
N GLN A 343 -5.02 0.34 -28.80
CA GLN A 343 -5.35 0.80 -27.44
C GLN A 343 -5.72 2.30 -27.43
N PRO A 344 -6.88 2.69 -27.99
CA PRO A 344 -7.24 4.12 -28.19
C PRO A 344 -7.39 4.87 -26.87
N TYR A 345 -7.86 4.20 -25.81
CA TYR A 345 -7.98 4.79 -24.48
C TYR A 345 -6.59 5.21 -23.93
N ARG A 346 -5.60 4.31 -23.95
CA ARG A 346 -4.23 4.65 -23.53
C ARG A 346 -3.61 5.75 -24.36
N ALA A 347 -3.87 5.77 -25.67
CA ALA A 347 -3.43 6.85 -26.55
C ALA A 347 -4.01 8.20 -26.10
N CYS A 348 -5.30 8.25 -25.79
CA CYS A 348 -5.96 9.45 -25.28
C CYS A 348 -5.35 9.89 -23.94
N CYS A 349 -5.09 8.96 -23.02
CA CYS A 349 -4.42 9.23 -21.76
C CYS A 349 -3.04 9.86 -21.96
N GLU A 350 -2.20 9.28 -22.83
CA GLU A 350 -0.87 9.82 -23.13
C GLU A 350 -0.94 11.22 -23.71
N LEU A 351 -1.79 11.45 -24.71
CA LEU A 351 -1.90 12.74 -25.39
C LEU A 351 -2.43 13.86 -24.47
N THR A 352 -3.26 13.52 -23.48
CA THR A 352 -3.80 14.49 -22.51
C THR A 352 -2.88 14.73 -21.32
N LEU A 353 -1.98 13.80 -21.01
CA LEU A 353 -1.12 13.82 -19.83
C LEU A 353 -0.31 15.11 -19.64
N PRO A 354 0.38 15.68 -20.66
CA PRO A 354 1.17 16.90 -20.49
C PRO A 354 0.32 18.11 -20.04
N TRP A 355 -0.92 18.16 -20.51
CA TRP A 355 -1.86 19.25 -20.19
C TRP A 355 -2.45 19.11 -18.80
N ARG A 356 -2.70 17.87 -18.36
CA ARG A 356 -3.17 17.55 -17.01
C ARG A 356 -2.15 17.86 -15.92
N ALA A 357 -0.86 17.90 -16.27
CA ALA A 357 0.21 18.26 -15.35
C ALA A 357 0.22 19.76 -14.97
N LEU A 358 -0.24 20.65 -15.87
CA LEU A 358 -0.14 22.09 -15.68
C LEU A 358 -0.86 22.62 -14.41
N PRO A 359 -2.11 22.24 -14.11
CA PRO A 359 -2.77 22.67 -12.89
C PRO A 359 -2.03 22.17 -11.63
N GLY A 360 -1.32 21.03 -11.73
CA GLY A 360 -0.57 20.40 -10.65
C GLY A 360 0.76 21.06 -10.29
N LEU A 361 1.28 22.02 -11.08
CA LEU A 361 2.62 22.60 -10.88
C LEU A 361 2.80 23.30 -9.52
N ARG A 362 1.73 23.87 -8.94
CA ARG A 362 1.77 24.40 -7.57
C ARG A 362 2.03 23.31 -6.54
N GLY A 363 1.42 22.12 -6.72
CA GLY A 363 1.67 20.94 -5.91
C GLY A 363 3.12 20.46 -6.05
N ALA A 364 3.64 20.39 -7.28
CA ALA A 364 5.02 20.05 -7.55
C ALA A 364 6.01 20.99 -6.86
N TRP A 365 5.72 22.28 -6.85
CA TRP A 365 6.54 23.27 -6.16
C TRP A 365 6.55 23.06 -4.65
N ARG A 366 5.38 22.82 -4.04
CA ARG A 366 5.26 22.52 -2.58
C ARG A 366 6.00 21.23 -2.23
N ALA A 367 5.78 20.16 -2.98
CA ALA A 367 6.43 18.87 -2.76
C ALA A 367 7.96 18.99 -2.87
N ARG A 368 8.46 19.70 -3.89
CA ARG A 368 9.89 19.98 -4.05
C ARG A 368 10.45 20.81 -2.90
N ALA A 369 9.72 21.84 -2.43
CA ALA A 369 10.14 22.66 -1.31
C ALA A 369 10.25 21.81 -0.03
N ARG A 370 9.32 20.85 0.18
CA ARG A 370 9.34 19.89 1.29
C ARG A 370 10.57 18.98 1.19
N ILE A 371 10.82 18.37 0.02
CA ILE A 371 12.00 17.53 -0.21
C ILE A 371 13.29 18.28 0.11
N ARG A 372 13.43 19.54 -0.33
CA ARG A 372 14.62 20.35 -0.06
C ARG A 372 14.79 20.72 1.41
N ARG A 373 13.69 20.99 2.11
CA ARG A 373 13.71 21.32 3.54
C ARG A 373 14.10 20.11 4.40
N GLN A 374 13.64 18.93 4.04
CA GLN A 374 13.86 17.68 4.78
C GLN A 374 15.14 16.96 4.38
N GLY A 375 15.61 17.17 3.13
CA GLY A 375 16.77 16.48 2.58
C GLY A 375 18.06 16.89 3.23
N LYS A 376 18.79 15.91 3.79
CA LYS A 376 20.14 16.04 4.36
C LYS A 376 21.19 15.43 3.41
N VAL A 377 20.76 14.55 2.53
CA VAL A 377 21.60 13.79 1.60
C VAL A 377 21.24 14.17 0.16
N SER A 378 22.23 14.19 -0.72
CA SER A 378 22.01 14.43 -2.14
C SER A 378 21.27 13.27 -2.80
N ALA A 379 20.36 13.55 -3.74
CA ALA A 379 19.69 12.52 -4.53
C ALA A 379 20.69 11.60 -5.28
N LYS A 380 21.88 12.08 -5.60
CA LYS A 380 22.95 11.29 -6.22
C LYS A 380 23.52 10.20 -5.29
N ALA A 381 23.36 10.36 -3.98
CA ALA A 381 23.81 9.38 -2.99
C ALA A 381 22.76 8.28 -2.71
N LEU A 382 21.53 8.40 -3.20
CA LEU A 382 20.47 7.41 -2.97
C LEU A 382 20.90 5.97 -3.32
N PRO A 383 21.54 5.70 -4.47
CA PRO A 383 21.98 4.33 -4.79
C PRO A 383 22.97 3.75 -3.79
N THR A 384 23.74 4.59 -3.10
CA THR A 384 24.75 4.15 -2.12
C THR A 384 24.18 3.95 -0.71
N LEU A 385 22.97 4.44 -0.44
CA LEU A 385 22.29 4.29 0.85
C LEU A 385 21.54 2.95 0.97
N GLN A 386 21.50 2.19 -0.10
CA GLN A 386 20.82 0.90 -0.16
C GLN A 386 21.82 -0.23 0.14
N ALA A 387 21.41 -1.23 0.90
CA ALA A 387 22.27 -2.38 1.17
C ALA A 387 22.45 -3.24 -0.10
N GLY A 388 23.68 -3.37 -0.54
CA GLY A 388 24.07 -4.21 -1.67
C GLY A 388 24.10 -3.50 -3.04
N PRO A 389 24.74 -4.12 -4.04
CA PRO A 389 24.79 -3.58 -5.38
C PRO A 389 23.38 -3.58 -6.00
N PRO A 390 23.04 -2.58 -6.85
CA PRO A 390 21.82 -2.65 -7.60
C PRO A 390 21.79 -3.95 -8.43
N PRO A 391 20.63 -4.61 -8.53
CA PRO A 391 20.54 -5.86 -9.28
C PRO A 391 20.94 -5.63 -10.73
N LYS A 392 21.57 -6.60 -11.33
CA LYS A 392 21.79 -6.61 -12.77
C LYS A 392 20.41 -6.56 -13.45
N ARG A 393 20.19 -5.50 -14.18
CA ARG A 393 18.93 -5.15 -14.83
C ARG A 393 18.39 -6.34 -15.62
N GLN A 394 17.29 -6.93 -15.20
CA GLN A 394 16.48 -7.75 -16.09
C GLN A 394 15.63 -6.80 -16.94
N VAL A 395 15.90 -6.80 -18.25
CA VAL A 395 15.15 -6.01 -19.22
C VAL A 395 13.81 -6.71 -19.43
N GLY A 396 12.70 -6.13 -18.99
CA GLY A 396 11.40 -6.59 -19.41
C GLY A 396 10.25 -6.60 -18.40
N GLY A 397 10.42 -6.12 -17.18
CA GLY A 397 9.29 -5.99 -16.26
C GLY A 397 8.54 -4.65 -16.44
N PRO A 398 7.21 -4.60 -16.19
CA PRO A 398 6.51 -3.32 -16.12
C PRO A 398 7.11 -2.48 -14.99
N LEU A 399 7.24 -1.19 -15.25
CA LEU A 399 7.78 -0.21 -14.31
C LEU A 399 7.07 -0.33 -12.97
N GLY A 400 7.86 -0.56 -11.90
CA GLY A 400 7.33 -0.62 -10.53
C GLY A 400 6.51 0.62 -10.18
N TYR A 401 5.48 0.39 -9.38
CA TYR A 401 4.51 1.37 -8.90
C TYR A 401 5.12 2.44 -8.00
#